data_efb68a426e7f777708dba877e0f4d129
#
_entry.id   efb68a426e7f777708dba877e0f4d129
#
_cell.length_a   1.000
_cell.length_b   1.000
_cell.length_c   1.000
_cell.angle_alpha   90.00
_cell.angle_beta   90.00
_cell.angle_gamma   90.00
#
_symmetry.space_group_name_H-M   'P 1'
#
loop_
_entity.id
_entity.type
_entity.pdbx_description
1 polymer ?
#
loop_
_entity_poly.entity_id
_entity_poly.type
_entity_poly.pdbx_seq_one_letter_code
_entity_poly.pdbx_strand_id
1 'polypeptide(L)'
;MPTLLIRNVRLVEPGNAIRPGDVLVHDGRIVATRHTGLSVESATVVDGRGRLLTPGLIDVHTHGIMHSLYETGPDGLRATARELGRFGVTTVLPTIVPQVREGWLDLLGATAAATATVSEVNIPGLHIEGPFMTVGGAACPTLPGDLDLLERILFACNGRLAVMSVSPDAPNIVPVIRRLRQEKVTVFLTHTRAGVEQTEAALEAGAVHATHFYDVFYAPAETEPGVRPVGAVEAILADPRASVDFIADGVHVHPTAIRAAVAAKGWSGIVLITDSNIGAGLPAGVYDTPWGYRVKVSPGDAARHETKNFLAGSSLTMDRGMANLLGWLKLPPAQVWAMGTLNPAKLLGLDRKGRLEPGADADLVLWDEDLTAARTWVRGISVYEKQA
;
A
#
# COMPACT_ATOMS: atom_id res chain seq x y z
N MET A 1 -4.77 23.73 16.80
CA MET A 1 -3.98 22.58 17.30
C MET A 1 -2.65 23.09 17.86
N PRO A 2 -1.97 22.34 18.74
CA PRO A 2 -0.67 22.78 19.27
C PRO A 2 0.36 22.87 18.13
N THR A 3 1.28 23.83 18.28
CA THR A 3 2.45 23.95 17.41
C THR A 3 3.49 22.91 17.83
N LEU A 4 4.02 22.14 16.86
CA LEU A 4 5.05 21.12 17.07
C LEU A 4 6.32 21.53 16.32
N LEU A 5 7.46 21.52 17.01
CA LEU A 5 8.77 21.73 16.42
C LEU A 5 9.59 20.44 16.58
N ILE A 6 9.91 19.79 15.47
CA ILE A 6 10.83 18.65 15.43
C ILE A 6 12.18 19.19 14.93
N ARG A 7 13.21 19.13 15.76
CA ARG A 7 14.53 19.66 15.43
C ARG A 7 15.63 18.60 15.51
N ASN A 8 16.78 18.94 14.93
CA ASN A 8 17.96 18.08 14.95
C ASN A 8 17.66 16.71 14.33
N VAL A 9 17.14 16.72 13.10
CA VAL A 9 16.82 15.52 12.32
C VAL A 9 17.53 15.51 10.97
N ARG A 10 17.60 14.36 10.33
CA ARG A 10 17.93 14.20 8.92
C ARG A 10 16.62 14.08 8.14
N LEU A 11 16.25 15.15 7.46
CA LEU A 11 15.03 15.22 6.65
C LEU A 11 15.19 14.39 5.38
N VAL A 12 14.30 13.44 5.15
CA VAL A 12 14.21 12.72 3.88
C VAL A 12 13.23 13.47 2.99
N GLU A 13 13.74 14.06 1.92
CA GLU A 13 12.95 14.64 0.82
C GLU A 13 12.81 13.57 -0.26
N PRO A 14 11.67 12.86 -0.34
CA PRO A 14 11.53 11.69 -1.21
C PRO A 14 11.81 12.03 -2.68
N GLY A 15 12.63 11.20 -3.33
CA GLY A 15 13.05 11.40 -4.72
C GLY A 15 14.16 12.45 -4.92
N ASN A 16 14.52 13.21 -3.89
CA ASN A 16 15.49 14.31 -3.96
C ASN A 16 16.72 14.05 -3.10
N ALA A 17 16.66 14.31 -1.79
CA ALA A 17 17.84 14.31 -0.93
C ALA A 17 17.53 13.91 0.52
N ILE A 18 18.59 13.67 1.28
CA ILE A 18 18.56 13.60 2.76
C ILE A 18 19.47 14.70 3.27
N ARG A 19 18.95 15.59 4.12
CA ARG A 19 19.71 16.73 4.66
C ARG A 19 19.39 16.96 6.13
N PRO A 20 20.29 17.56 6.91
CA PRO A 20 19.99 18.05 8.26
C PRO A 20 18.89 19.10 8.22
N GLY A 21 18.06 19.15 9.26
CA GLY A 21 17.05 20.18 9.34
C GLY A 21 16.11 20.08 10.53
N ASP A 22 15.21 21.05 10.58
CA ASP A 22 14.11 21.17 11.53
C ASP A 22 12.79 21.28 10.76
N VAL A 23 11.70 20.80 11.37
CA VAL A 23 10.33 20.89 10.83
C VAL A 23 9.44 21.58 11.84
N LEU A 24 8.75 22.62 11.40
CA LEU A 24 7.69 23.29 12.16
C LEU A 24 6.33 22.87 11.63
N VAL A 25 5.47 22.42 12.54
CA VAL A 25 4.11 22.02 12.27
C VAL A 25 3.15 22.94 13.01
N HIS A 26 2.11 23.39 12.32
CA HIS A 26 0.99 24.12 12.88
C HIS A 26 -0.30 23.66 12.23
N ASP A 27 -1.35 23.46 13.03
CA ASP A 27 -2.68 23.00 12.56
C ASP A 27 -2.64 21.79 11.62
N GLY A 28 -1.81 20.80 11.99
CA GLY A 28 -1.72 19.53 11.26
C GLY A 28 -0.95 19.62 9.94
N ARG A 29 -0.30 20.75 9.65
CA ARG A 29 0.46 20.99 8.43
C ARG A 29 1.90 21.39 8.71
N ILE A 30 2.78 21.03 7.80
CA ILE A 30 4.13 21.57 7.78
C ILE A 30 4.06 23.03 7.35
N VAL A 31 4.54 23.94 8.19
CA VAL A 31 4.59 25.38 7.87
C VAL A 31 5.98 25.84 7.48
N ALA A 32 7.02 25.15 7.96
CA ALA A 32 8.39 25.41 7.56
C ALA A 32 9.26 24.16 7.68
N THR A 33 10.23 24.05 6.77
CA THR A 33 11.41 23.19 6.88
C THR A 33 12.64 24.05 6.70
N ARG A 34 13.57 23.99 7.64
CA ARG A 34 14.83 24.76 7.57
C ARG A 34 16.03 23.86 7.83
N HIS A 35 17.19 24.33 7.45
CA HIS A 35 18.45 23.59 7.65
C HIS A 35 18.69 23.27 9.13
N THR A 36 18.54 24.24 10.02
CA THR A 36 18.56 24.14 11.50
C THR A 36 18.18 25.50 12.11
N GLY A 37 17.90 25.54 13.41
CA GLY A 37 17.76 26.78 14.18
C GLY A 37 16.37 27.38 14.18
N LEU A 38 15.32 26.60 13.88
CA LEU A 38 13.95 27.03 14.14
C LEU A 38 13.72 27.16 15.65
N SER A 39 13.09 28.25 16.05
CA SER A 39 12.66 28.50 17.44
C SER A 39 11.28 29.12 17.44
N VAL A 40 10.40 28.59 18.28
CA VAL A 40 9.03 29.09 18.46
C VAL A 40 8.68 28.95 19.94
N GLU A 41 8.40 30.05 20.61
CA GLU A 41 8.23 30.11 22.08
C GLU A 41 7.13 29.20 22.65
N SER A 42 6.08 28.92 21.89
CA SER A 42 4.92 28.15 22.36
C SER A 42 4.83 26.74 21.74
N ALA A 43 5.89 26.27 21.07
CA ALA A 43 5.87 24.97 20.42
C ALA A 43 6.20 23.83 21.39
N THR A 44 5.53 22.70 21.24
CA THR A 44 6.03 21.42 21.79
C THR A 44 7.27 21.03 21.00
N VAL A 45 8.42 20.91 21.68
CA VAL A 45 9.69 20.60 21.03
C VAL A 45 10.01 19.10 21.15
N VAL A 46 10.34 18.48 20.02
CA VAL A 46 10.88 17.11 19.93
C VAL A 46 12.30 17.19 19.37
N ASP A 47 13.28 16.72 20.13
CA ASP A 47 14.66 16.57 19.66
C ASP A 47 14.82 15.22 18.93
N GLY A 48 15.06 15.25 17.64
CA GLY A 48 15.27 14.08 16.83
C GLY A 48 16.62 13.38 17.04
N ARG A 49 17.58 14.03 17.72
CA ARG A 49 18.92 13.47 18.03
C ARG A 49 19.66 12.95 16.78
N GLY A 50 19.53 13.66 15.65
CA GLY A 50 20.16 13.28 14.38
C GLY A 50 19.50 12.10 13.64
N ARG A 51 18.37 11.60 14.13
CA ARG A 51 17.62 10.49 13.51
C ARG A 51 16.97 10.91 12.18
N LEU A 52 16.59 9.93 11.37
CA LEU A 52 15.83 10.17 10.15
C LEU A 52 14.41 10.63 10.49
N LEU A 53 13.95 11.66 9.78
CA LEU A 53 12.55 12.06 9.73
C LEU A 53 12.07 11.95 8.28
N THR A 54 11.02 11.18 8.07
CA THR A 54 10.41 10.97 6.75
C THR A 54 8.97 11.45 6.74
N PRO A 55 8.36 11.68 5.56
CA PRO A 55 6.91 11.57 5.46
C PRO A 55 6.46 10.21 5.96
N GLY A 56 5.25 10.11 6.45
CA GLY A 56 4.65 8.84 6.82
C GLY A 56 4.48 7.90 5.62
N LEU A 57 4.63 6.61 5.87
CA LEU A 57 4.45 5.58 4.87
C LEU A 57 2.98 5.48 4.45
N ILE A 58 2.77 5.14 3.18
CA ILE A 58 1.45 4.98 2.56
C ILE A 58 1.36 3.56 2.01
N ASP A 59 0.49 2.75 2.60
CA ASP A 59 0.24 1.38 2.16
C ASP A 59 -1.06 1.32 1.36
N VAL A 60 -0.96 1.01 0.07
CA VAL A 60 -2.10 1.03 -0.84
C VAL A 60 -2.72 -0.35 -1.06
N HIS A 61 -2.11 -1.40 -0.47
CA HIS A 61 -2.62 -2.77 -0.53
C HIS A 61 -2.26 -3.55 0.74
N THR A 62 -3.24 -3.78 1.60
CA THR A 62 -3.10 -4.52 2.86
C THR A 62 -4.46 -5.02 3.34
N HIS A 63 -4.56 -6.28 3.77
CA HIS A 63 -5.80 -6.90 4.28
C HIS A 63 -5.96 -6.75 5.79
N GLY A 64 -4.87 -6.45 6.48
CA GLY A 64 -4.87 -6.32 7.93
C GLY A 64 -3.47 -6.39 8.52
N ILE A 65 -3.39 -6.42 9.85
CA ILE A 65 -2.12 -6.50 10.58
C ILE A 65 -2.36 -7.08 11.98
N MET A 66 -1.36 -7.65 12.58
CA MET A 66 -1.44 -8.28 13.89
C MET A 66 -2.50 -9.38 13.93
N HIS A 67 -3.56 -9.18 14.68
CA HIS A 67 -4.69 -10.13 14.83
C HIS A 67 -5.95 -9.67 14.09
N SER A 68 -5.89 -8.61 13.30
CA SER A 68 -7.09 -7.93 12.76
C SER A 68 -7.08 -7.86 11.24
N LEU A 69 -8.27 -8.00 10.63
CA LEU A 69 -8.51 -7.87 9.20
C LEU A 69 -9.58 -6.81 8.94
N TYR A 70 -9.42 -6.05 7.87
CA TYR A 70 -10.42 -5.06 7.43
C TYR A 70 -11.74 -5.70 6.99
N GLU A 71 -11.69 -6.89 6.42
CA GLU A 71 -12.87 -7.61 5.93
C GLU A 71 -13.80 -8.11 7.05
N THR A 72 -13.37 -8.03 8.32
CA THR A 72 -14.25 -8.31 9.46
C THR A 72 -15.16 -7.14 9.81
N GLY A 73 -15.09 -6.05 9.05
CA GLY A 73 -15.98 -4.91 9.16
C GLY A 73 -15.42 -3.75 9.98
N PRO A 74 -16.28 -2.84 10.49
CA PRO A 74 -15.87 -1.63 11.18
C PRO A 74 -14.94 -1.84 12.38
N ASP A 75 -15.12 -2.93 13.13
CA ASP A 75 -14.30 -3.21 14.30
C ASP A 75 -12.89 -3.69 13.91
N GLY A 76 -12.79 -4.53 12.87
CA GLY A 76 -11.50 -4.91 12.29
C GLY A 76 -10.76 -3.71 11.72
N LEU A 77 -11.46 -2.82 11.02
CA LEU A 77 -10.91 -1.57 10.51
C LEU A 77 -10.28 -0.73 11.64
N ARG A 78 -11.03 -0.49 12.74
CA ARG A 78 -10.55 0.29 13.87
C ARG A 78 -9.39 -0.39 14.62
N ALA A 79 -9.47 -1.72 14.78
CA ALA A 79 -8.42 -2.48 15.44
C ALA A 79 -7.10 -2.41 14.65
N THR A 80 -7.16 -2.62 13.34
CA THR A 80 -6.00 -2.51 12.44
C THR A 80 -5.43 -1.09 12.44
N ALA A 81 -6.27 -0.07 12.36
CA ALA A 81 -5.84 1.34 12.28
C ALA A 81 -4.97 1.76 13.47
N ARG A 82 -5.25 1.25 14.67
CA ARG A 82 -4.49 1.55 15.90
C ARG A 82 -3.06 1.02 15.88
N GLU A 83 -2.80 -0.04 15.13
CA GLU A 83 -1.48 -0.69 15.09
C GLU A 83 -0.56 -0.08 14.03
N LEU A 84 -1.11 0.55 12.99
CA LEU A 84 -0.35 0.98 11.80
C LEU A 84 0.75 1.98 12.10
N GLY A 85 0.51 2.90 13.04
CA GLY A 85 1.50 3.91 13.44
C GLY A 85 2.80 3.30 13.97
N ARG A 86 2.74 2.10 14.56
CA ARG A 86 3.89 1.34 15.06
C ARG A 86 4.87 0.96 13.94
N PHE A 87 4.38 0.84 12.72
CA PHE A 87 5.15 0.47 11.53
C PHE A 87 5.39 1.66 10.58
N GLY A 88 5.17 2.88 11.09
CA GLY A 88 5.38 4.12 10.34
C GLY A 88 4.31 4.42 9.29
N VAL A 89 3.20 3.69 9.27
CA VAL A 89 2.11 3.94 8.33
C VAL A 89 1.21 5.07 8.84
N THR A 90 1.02 6.09 8.02
CA THR A 90 0.15 7.23 8.31
C THR A 90 -1.02 7.36 7.34
N THR A 91 -0.97 6.62 6.24
CA THR A 91 -2.05 6.55 5.25
C THR A 91 -2.18 5.12 4.76
N VAL A 92 -3.41 4.62 4.68
CA VAL A 92 -3.68 3.24 4.26
C VAL A 92 -4.92 3.18 3.37
N LEU A 93 -4.91 2.28 2.40
CA LEU A 93 -6.11 1.80 1.72
C LEU A 93 -6.46 0.40 2.27
N PRO A 94 -7.43 0.29 3.18
CA PRO A 94 -7.92 -1.01 3.63
C PRO A 94 -8.39 -1.84 2.44
N THR A 95 -7.74 -2.97 2.20
CA THR A 95 -8.06 -3.84 1.07
C THR A 95 -9.07 -4.89 1.50
N ILE A 96 -10.20 -4.93 0.78
CA ILE A 96 -11.31 -5.85 1.03
C ILE A 96 -11.39 -6.85 -0.11
N VAL A 97 -11.35 -8.12 0.22
CA VAL A 97 -11.66 -9.22 -0.72
C VAL A 97 -13.16 -9.46 -0.72
N PRO A 98 -13.86 -9.30 -1.86
CA PRO A 98 -15.30 -9.54 -1.95
C PRO A 98 -15.65 -10.99 -1.67
N GLN A 99 -16.49 -11.24 -0.69
CA GLN A 99 -16.95 -12.60 -0.37
C GLN A 99 -18.16 -13.06 -1.19
N VAL A 100 -18.83 -12.14 -1.87
CA VAL A 100 -20.03 -12.35 -2.74
C VAL A 100 -21.04 -13.33 -2.12
N ARG A 101 -21.34 -13.15 -0.83
CA ARG A 101 -22.34 -13.89 -0.05
C ARG A 101 -23.40 -12.93 0.48
N GLU A 102 -24.49 -13.46 0.99
CA GLU A 102 -25.54 -12.65 1.60
C GLU A 102 -24.97 -11.71 2.69
N GLY A 103 -25.40 -10.45 2.68
CA GLY A 103 -24.98 -9.42 3.65
C GLY A 103 -23.58 -8.82 3.43
N TRP A 104 -22.78 -9.27 2.48
CA TRP A 104 -21.42 -8.73 2.29
C TRP A 104 -21.41 -7.26 1.84
N LEU A 105 -22.39 -6.84 1.05
CA LEU A 105 -22.52 -5.43 0.64
C LEU A 105 -22.88 -4.52 1.80
N ASP A 106 -23.68 -5.00 2.74
CA ASP A 106 -24.02 -4.26 3.96
C ASP A 106 -22.79 -4.10 4.84
N LEU A 107 -21.99 -5.17 4.99
CA LEU A 107 -20.73 -5.14 5.72
C LEU A 107 -19.72 -4.19 5.04
N LEU A 108 -19.62 -4.24 3.72
CA LEU A 108 -18.79 -3.34 2.94
C LEU A 108 -19.20 -1.88 3.15
N GLY A 109 -20.50 -1.58 3.09
CA GLY A 109 -21.06 -0.24 3.32
C GLY A 109 -20.78 0.27 4.74
N ALA A 110 -20.97 -0.59 5.74
CA ALA A 110 -20.64 -0.26 7.13
C ALA A 110 -19.13 0.02 7.32
N THR A 111 -18.27 -0.78 6.68
CA THR A 111 -16.82 -0.58 6.71
C THR A 111 -16.41 0.72 6.01
N ALA A 112 -16.99 0.98 4.84
CA ALA A 112 -16.77 2.23 4.10
C ALA A 112 -17.16 3.47 4.94
N ALA A 113 -18.31 3.45 5.58
CA ALA A 113 -18.76 4.53 6.47
C ALA A 113 -17.81 4.71 7.67
N ALA A 114 -17.32 3.61 8.25
CA ALA A 114 -16.43 3.65 9.41
C ALA A 114 -15.07 4.30 9.11
N THR A 115 -14.61 4.32 7.84
CA THR A 115 -13.35 5.00 7.46
C THR A 115 -13.31 6.47 7.84
N ALA A 116 -14.46 7.14 7.88
CA ALA A 116 -14.57 8.56 8.27
C ALA A 116 -14.40 8.80 9.77
N THR A 117 -14.48 7.77 10.60
CA THR A 117 -14.41 7.86 12.07
C THR A 117 -13.04 7.50 12.64
N VAL A 118 -12.12 7.05 11.79
CA VAL A 118 -10.74 6.71 12.18
C VAL A 118 -9.88 7.97 12.15
N SER A 119 -9.09 8.18 13.19
CA SER A 119 -8.20 9.33 13.35
C SER A 119 -6.72 8.94 13.45
N GLU A 120 -6.44 7.68 13.76
CA GLU A 120 -5.09 7.15 14.00
C GLU A 120 -4.28 7.00 12.71
N VAL A 121 -4.97 6.93 11.57
CA VAL A 121 -4.38 6.84 10.24
C VAL A 121 -5.29 7.53 9.23
N ASN A 122 -4.74 8.07 8.14
CA ASN A 122 -5.57 8.60 7.06
C ASN A 122 -6.07 7.45 6.18
N ILE A 123 -7.38 7.43 5.91
CA ILE A 123 -8.01 6.45 5.01
C ILE A 123 -8.69 7.21 3.88
N PRO A 124 -8.03 7.41 2.72
CA PRO A 124 -8.63 8.12 1.56
C PRO A 124 -9.87 7.41 1.02
N GLY A 125 -9.91 6.09 1.13
CA GLY A 125 -10.99 5.23 0.72
C GLY A 125 -10.62 3.76 0.89
N LEU A 126 -11.46 2.87 0.38
CA LEU A 126 -11.21 1.44 0.36
C LEU A 126 -10.50 1.03 -0.94
N HIS A 127 -9.75 -0.04 -0.88
CA HIS A 127 -9.30 -0.82 -2.02
C HIS A 127 -10.13 -2.11 -2.06
N ILE A 128 -10.78 -2.40 -3.19
CA ILE A 128 -11.47 -3.69 -3.39
C ILE A 128 -10.65 -4.52 -4.36
N GLU A 129 -10.20 -5.69 -3.90
CA GLU A 129 -9.45 -6.63 -4.71
C GLU A 129 -10.40 -7.68 -5.31
N GLY A 130 -10.66 -7.56 -6.61
CA GLY A 130 -11.67 -8.34 -7.33
C GLY A 130 -13.09 -7.75 -7.15
N PRO A 131 -14.17 -8.54 -7.40
CA PRO A 131 -14.20 -9.96 -7.76
C PRO A 131 -13.99 -10.25 -9.27
N PHE A 132 -13.80 -9.21 -10.10
CA PHE A 132 -13.67 -9.35 -11.55
C PHE A 132 -12.25 -9.83 -11.90
N MET A 133 -12.01 -11.12 -11.68
CA MET A 133 -10.69 -11.76 -11.83
C MET A 133 -10.79 -13.09 -12.56
N THR A 134 -9.68 -13.52 -13.17
CA THR A 134 -9.55 -14.81 -13.87
C THR A 134 -8.73 -15.82 -13.09
N VAL A 135 -7.84 -15.33 -12.23
CA VAL A 135 -7.03 -16.17 -11.33
C VAL A 135 -7.43 -15.84 -9.90
N GLY A 136 -7.89 -16.83 -9.15
CA GLY A 136 -8.28 -16.63 -7.76
C GLY A 136 -7.08 -16.39 -6.85
N GLY A 137 -7.24 -15.49 -5.88
CA GLY A 137 -6.47 -15.45 -4.65
C GLY A 137 -7.08 -16.38 -3.59
N ALA A 138 -6.46 -16.47 -2.40
CA ALA A 138 -6.84 -17.44 -1.37
C ALA A 138 -8.33 -17.40 -0.94
N ALA A 139 -9.03 -16.30 -1.13
CA ALA A 139 -10.43 -16.12 -0.72
C ALA A 139 -11.30 -15.40 -1.75
N CYS A 140 -10.73 -14.90 -2.86
CA CYS A 140 -11.48 -14.10 -3.83
C CYS A 140 -12.19 -14.99 -4.87
N PRO A 141 -13.50 -14.81 -5.11
CA PRO A 141 -14.17 -15.43 -6.22
C PRO A 141 -13.68 -14.84 -7.54
N THR A 142 -13.70 -15.66 -8.60
CA THR A 142 -13.39 -15.21 -9.97
C THR A 142 -14.69 -15.02 -10.74
N LEU A 143 -15.00 -13.78 -11.11
CA LEU A 143 -16.19 -13.40 -11.85
C LEU A 143 -15.82 -12.64 -13.12
N PRO A 144 -16.62 -12.75 -14.19
CA PRO A 144 -16.51 -11.84 -15.31
C PRO A 144 -16.86 -10.40 -14.91
N GLY A 145 -16.47 -9.43 -15.71
CA GLY A 145 -16.92 -8.04 -15.55
C GLY A 145 -18.45 -7.96 -15.63
N ASP A 146 -19.05 -7.37 -14.59
CA ASP A 146 -20.49 -7.22 -14.38
C ASP A 146 -20.78 -5.80 -13.91
N LEU A 147 -21.44 -5.01 -14.75
CA LEU A 147 -21.76 -3.61 -14.43
C LEU A 147 -22.85 -3.51 -13.35
N ASP A 148 -23.81 -4.43 -13.29
CA ASP A 148 -24.85 -4.38 -12.25
C ASP A 148 -24.26 -4.67 -10.86
N LEU A 149 -23.35 -5.64 -10.78
CA LEU A 149 -22.63 -5.90 -9.55
C LEU A 149 -21.72 -4.72 -9.18
N LEU A 150 -21.03 -4.11 -10.16
CA LEU A 150 -20.22 -2.92 -9.94
C LEU A 150 -21.04 -1.76 -9.36
N GLU A 151 -22.22 -1.46 -9.93
CA GLU A 151 -23.10 -0.39 -9.42
C GLU A 151 -23.51 -0.64 -7.96
N ARG A 152 -23.79 -1.89 -7.60
CA ARG A 152 -24.10 -2.27 -6.21
C ARG A 152 -22.91 -2.06 -5.27
N ILE A 153 -21.70 -2.38 -5.73
CA ILE A 153 -20.44 -2.11 -4.97
C ILE A 153 -20.24 -0.60 -4.79
N LEU A 154 -20.36 0.16 -5.88
CA LEU A 154 -20.21 1.64 -5.84
C LEU A 154 -21.23 2.27 -4.90
N PHE A 155 -22.49 1.81 -4.97
CA PHE A 155 -23.55 2.26 -4.07
C PHE A 155 -23.24 1.95 -2.60
N ALA A 156 -22.82 0.71 -2.29
CA ALA A 156 -22.46 0.32 -0.92
C ALA A 156 -21.28 1.16 -0.39
N CYS A 157 -20.26 1.40 -1.20
CA CYS A 157 -19.11 2.22 -0.81
C CYS A 157 -19.43 3.72 -0.63
N ASN A 158 -20.53 4.20 -1.22
CA ASN A 158 -20.98 5.59 -1.08
C ASN A 158 -19.87 6.63 -1.27
N GLY A 159 -19.14 6.56 -2.39
CA GLY A 159 -18.01 7.44 -2.72
C GLY A 159 -16.71 7.16 -1.95
N ARG A 160 -16.63 6.07 -1.19
CA ARG A 160 -15.43 5.68 -0.42
C ARG A 160 -14.61 4.58 -1.11
N LEU A 161 -14.89 4.22 -2.34
CA LEU A 161 -14.04 3.33 -3.14
C LEU A 161 -12.94 4.17 -3.80
N ALA A 162 -11.69 3.97 -3.39
CA ALA A 162 -10.53 4.69 -3.94
C ALA A 162 -9.84 3.87 -5.06
N VAL A 163 -9.74 2.55 -4.86
CA VAL A 163 -9.06 1.63 -5.76
C VAL A 163 -9.89 0.37 -5.97
N MET A 164 -9.88 -0.16 -7.19
CA MET A 164 -10.36 -1.51 -7.50
C MET A 164 -9.33 -2.25 -8.33
N SER A 165 -8.96 -3.45 -7.90
CA SER A 165 -8.06 -4.35 -8.64
C SER A 165 -8.88 -5.35 -9.45
N VAL A 166 -8.51 -5.53 -10.73
CA VAL A 166 -9.21 -6.40 -11.69
C VAL A 166 -8.23 -7.14 -12.59
N SER A 167 -8.64 -8.28 -13.16
CA SER A 167 -7.85 -8.99 -14.17
C SER A 167 -8.11 -8.42 -15.55
N PRO A 168 -7.10 -8.06 -16.33
CA PRO A 168 -7.27 -7.53 -17.68
C PRO A 168 -7.84 -8.54 -18.67
N ASP A 169 -7.74 -9.84 -18.39
CA ASP A 169 -8.30 -10.96 -19.16
C ASP A 169 -9.70 -11.41 -18.67
N ALA A 170 -10.29 -10.74 -17.67
CA ALA A 170 -11.64 -11.05 -17.27
C ALA A 170 -12.63 -10.68 -18.40
N PRO A 171 -13.56 -11.57 -18.78
CA PRO A 171 -14.59 -11.25 -19.77
C PRO A 171 -15.32 -9.96 -19.40
N ASN A 172 -15.61 -9.10 -20.37
CA ASN A 172 -16.33 -7.82 -20.19
C ASN A 172 -15.64 -6.80 -19.23
N ILE A 173 -14.34 -6.89 -19.02
CA ILE A 173 -13.65 -6.02 -18.04
C ILE A 173 -13.50 -4.57 -18.51
N VAL A 174 -13.33 -4.33 -19.80
CA VAL A 174 -13.11 -2.98 -20.35
C VAL A 174 -14.24 -2.01 -20.02
N PRO A 175 -15.53 -2.35 -20.16
CA PRO A 175 -16.64 -1.50 -19.68
C PRO A 175 -16.56 -1.21 -18.17
N VAL A 176 -16.20 -2.20 -17.34
CA VAL A 176 -16.04 -2.05 -15.89
C VAL A 176 -14.93 -1.03 -15.57
N ILE A 177 -13.75 -1.15 -16.21
CA ILE A 177 -12.64 -0.21 -16.04
C ILE A 177 -13.08 1.22 -16.41
N ARG A 178 -13.73 1.41 -17.55
CA ARG A 178 -14.24 2.72 -17.99
C ARG A 178 -15.25 3.29 -16.97
N ARG A 179 -16.13 2.46 -16.45
CA ARG A 179 -17.13 2.90 -15.45
C ARG A 179 -16.50 3.30 -14.15
N LEU A 180 -15.51 2.55 -13.65
CA LEU A 180 -14.71 2.91 -12.46
C LEU A 180 -14.01 4.26 -12.64
N ARG A 181 -13.41 4.50 -13.81
CA ARG A 181 -12.75 5.77 -14.13
C ARG A 181 -13.71 6.97 -14.14
N GLN A 182 -14.96 6.79 -14.58
CA GLN A 182 -15.99 7.82 -14.49
C GLN A 182 -16.27 8.24 -13.04
N GLU A 183 -16.22 7.28 -12.11
CA GLU A 183 -16.36 7.51 -10.66
C GLU A 183 -15.06 7.99 -10.00
N LYS A 184 -13.99 8.23 -10.78
CA LYS A 184 -12.64 8.59 -10.29
C LYS A 184 -11.99 7.52 -9.40
N VAL A 185 -12.44 6.28 -9.51
CA VAL A 185 -11.78 5.13 -8.88
C VAL A 185 -10.52 4.79 -9.66
N THR A 186 -9.41 4.63 -8.96
CA THR A 186 -8.15 4.21 -9.57
C THR A 186 -8.20 2.70 -9.83
N VAL A 187 -7.85 2.27 -11.05
CA VAL A 187 -7.93 0.86 -11.44
C VAL A 187 -6.53 0.25 -11.46
N PHE A 188 -6.36 -0.84 -10.69
CA PHE A 188 -5.16 -1.65 -10.66
C PHE A 188 -5.39 -2.95 -11.44
N LEU A 189 -4.33 -3.50 -12.02
CA LEU A 189 -4.34 -4.82 -12.67
C LEU A 189 -3.74 -5.86 -11.71
N THR A 190 -4.33 -7.05 -11.69
CA THR A 190 -3.96 -8.12 -10.77
C THR A 190 -4.40 -9.50 -11.28
N HIS A 191 -3.88 -10.58 -10.68
CA HIS A 191 -4.40 -11.95 -10.76
C HIS A 191 -4.73 -12.41 -12.19
N THR A 192 -3.74 -12.47 -13.09
CA THR A 192 -3.99 -12.57 -14.52
C THR A 192 -3.14 -13.61 -15.25
N ARG A 193 -3.64 -14.07 -16.40
CA ARG A 193 -2.95 -14.79 -17.46
C ARG A 193 -3.04 -14.05 -18.81
N ALA A 194 -3.34 -12.74 -18.75
CA ALA A 194 -3.60 -11.94 -19.95
C ALA A 194 -2.42 -11.96 -20.92
N GLY A 195 -2.75 -11.97 -22.20
CA GLY A 195 -1.84 -11.60 -23.28
C GLY A 195 -1.61 -10.09 -23.33
N VAL A 196 -0.77 -9.68 -24.28
CA VAL A 196 -0.41 -8.27 -24.50
C VAL A 196 -1.65 -7.45 -24.83
N GLU A 197 -2.44 -7.88 -25.82
CA GLU A 197 -3.59 -7.13 -26.33
C GLU A 197 -4.66 -6.88 -25.26
N GLN A 198 -4.92 -7.87 -24.39
CA GLN A 198 -5.88 -7.72 -23.29
C GLN A 198 -5.37 -6.72 -22.25
N THR A 199 -4.07 -6.77 -21.95
CA THR A 199 -3.44 -5.86 -21.00
C THR A 199 -3.43 -4.43 -21.54
N GLU A 200 -3.03 -4.23 -22.80
CA GLU A 200 -3.04 -2.91 -23.45
C GLU A 200 -4.46 -2.33 -23.50
N ALA A 201 -5.47 -3.14 -23.83
CA ALA A 201 -6.87 -2.71 -23.85
C ALA A 201 -7.35 -2.25 -22.45
N ALA A 202 -6.90 -2.92 -21.37
CA ALA A 202 -7.20 -2.51 -20.01
C ALA A 202 -6.50 -1.20 -19.62
N LEU A 203 -5.22 -1.01 -20.02
CA LEU A 203 -4.47 0.23 -19.81
C LEU A 203 -5.10 1.39 -20.61
N GLU A 204 -5.51 1.16 -21.86
CA GLU A 204 -6.22 2.15 -22.66
C GLU A 204 -7.59 2.53 -22.10
N ALA A 205 -8.27 1.58 -21.46
CA ALA A 205 -9.53 1.83 -20.76
C ALA A 205 -9.35 2.66 -19.48
N GLY A 206 -8.11 2.77 -18.95
CA GLY A 206 -7.78 3.65 -17.85
C GLY A 206 -7.20 2.95 -16.62
N ALA A 207 -6.81 1.69 -16.68
CA ALA A 207 -5.96 1.09 -15.65
C ALA A 207 -4.58 1.78 -15.66
N VAL A 208 -3.99 1.99 -14.48
CA VAL A 208 -2.75 2.81 -14.34
C VAL A 208 -1.69 2.17 -13.46
N HIS A 209 -1.96 0.99 -12.91
CA HIS A 209 -1.08 0.34 -11.95
C HIS A 209 -1.27 -1.16 -11.98
N ALA A 210 -0.24 -1.92 -11.56
CA ALA A 210 -0.36 -3.35 -11.31
C ALA A 210 0.08 -3.65 -9.88
N THR A 211 -0.81 -4.29 -9.10
CA THR A 211 -0.58 -4.58 -7.69
C THR A 211 0.02 -5.96 -7.47
N HIS A 212 0.84 -6.12 -6.43
CA HIS A 212 1.71 -7.27 -6.12
C HIS A 212 2.31 -7.90 -7.40
N PHE A 213 2.95 -7.01 -8.16
CA PHE A 213 3.46 -7.32 -9.49
C PHE A 213 4.47 -8.48 -9.46
N TYR A 214 4.36 -9.38 -10.40
CA TYR A 214 4.97 -10.71 -10.51
C TYR A 214 4.31 -11.80 -9.65
N ASP A 215 3.62 -11.47 -8.57
CA ASP A 215 2.83 -12.45 -7.84
C ASP A 215 1.47 -12.62 -8.51
N VAL A 216 1.06 -13.87 -8.77
CA VAL A 216 -0.17 -14.23 -9.48
C VAL A 216 -0.29 -13.59 -10.89
N PHE A 217 0.83 -13.22 -11.51
CA PHE A 217 0.95 -12.82 -12.91
C PHE A 217 1.57 -13.96 -13.71
N TYR A 218 0.74 -14.78 -14.31
CA TYR A 218 1.20 -15.95 -15.05
C TYR A 218 1.44 -15.61 -16.52
N ALA A 219 2.51 -16.20 -17.09
CA ALA A 219 2.73 -16.10 -18.53
C ALA A 219 1.59 -16.79 -19.30
N PRO A 220 1.20 -16.31 -20.49
CA PRO A 220 0.34 -17.04 -21.40
C PRO A 220 0.93 -18.42 -21.78
N ALA A 221 0.10 -19.29 -22.38
CA ALA A 221 0.57 -20.57 -22.88
C ALA A 221 1.65 -20.38 -23.97
N GLU A 222 2.62 -21.29 -24.01
CA GLU A 222 3.61 -21.36 -25.11
C GLU A 222 2.90 -21.68 -26.41
N THR A 223 3.12 -20.84 -27.44
CA THR A 223 2.50 -21.00 -28.77
C THR A 223 3.48 -21.54 -29.79
N GLU A 224 4.79 -21.36 -29.59
CA GLU A 224 5.86 -21.81 -30.44
C GLU A 224 6.99 -22.41 -29.59
N PRO A 225 7.44 -23.68 -29.83
CA PRO A 225 8.46 -24.32 -29.01
C PRO A 225 9.76 -23.49 -28.93
N GLY A 226 10.19 -23.23 -27.69
CA GLY A 226 11.42 -22.46 -27.41
C GLY A 226 11.26 -20.94 -27.48
N VAL A 227 10.06 -20.42 -27.80
CA VAL A 227 9.78 -18.99 -27.76
C VAL A 227 9.09 -18.66 -26.43
N ARG A 228 9.74 -17.78 -25.64
CA ARG A 228 9.17 -17.34 -24.36
C ARG A 228 7.85 -16.59 -24.60
N PRO A 229 6.76 -17.00 -23.94
CA PRO A 229 5.50 -16.28 -23.99
C PRO A 229 5.64 -14.85 -23.44
N VAL A 230 4.99 -13.89 -24.09
CA VAL A 230 4.91 -12.48 -23.68
C VAL A 230 3.47 -12.17 -23.30
N GLY A 231 3.29 -11.54 -22.15
CA GLY A 231 1.96 -11.28 -21.62
C GLY A 231 1.86 -10.00 -20.80
N ALA A 232 1.03 -10.03 -19.77
CA ALA A 232 0.75 -8.86 -18.93
C ALA A 232 2.01 -8.25 -18.31
N VAL A 233 2.97 -9.08 -17.90
CA VAL A 233 4.20 -8.59 -17.28
C VAL A 233 4.98 -7.68 -18.22
N GLU A 234 5.25 -8.13 -19.42
CA GLU A 234 6.00 -7.38 -20.40
C GLU A 234 5.23 -6.15 -20.90
N ALA A 235 3.91 -6.29 -21.14
CA ALA A 235 3.06 -5.18 -21.55
C ALA A 235 3.06 -4.05 -20.51
N ILE A 236 2.91 -4.37 -19.22
CA ILE A 236 2.94 -3.41 -18.12
C ILE A 236 4.32 -2.77 -17.98
N LEU A 237 5.41 -3.55 -18.06
CA LEU A 237 6.77 -3.02 -17.98
C LEU A 237 7.09 -2.05 -19.14
N ALA A 238 6.59 -2.34 -20.31
CA ALA A 238 6.81 -1.52 -21.52
C ALA A 238 5.97 -0.23 -21.56
N ASP A 239 4.79 -0.22 -20.90
CA ASP A 239 3.88 0.94 -20.96
C ASP A 239 4.26 2.00 -19.90
N PRO A 240 4.66 3.23 -20.32
CA PRO A 240 5.06 4.28 -19.37
C PRO A 240 3.91 4.81 -18.50
N ARG A 241 2.66 4.54 -18.86
CA ARG A 241 1.47 4.99 -18.09
C ARG A 241 1.26 4.17 -16.83
N ALA A 242 1.69 2.91 -16.82
CA ALA A 242 1.50 2.00 -15.70
C ALA A 242 2.67 2.06 -14.72
N SER A 243 2.37 2.14 -13.44
CA SER A 243 3.29 1.88 -12.33
C SER A 243 3.05 0.47 -11.77
N VAL A 244 3.94 0.01 -10.90
CA VAL A 244 3.83 -1.32 -10.27
C VAL A 244 4.17 -1.26 -8.80
N ASP A 245 3.58 -2.13 -8.00
CA ASP A 245 3.97 -2.31 -6.61
C ASP A 245 4.52 -3.71 -6.31
N PHE A 246 5.20 -3.82 -5.20
CA PHE A 246 5.83 -5.06 -4.76
C PHE A 246 5.61 -5.33 -3.29
N ILE A 247 5.33 -6.60 -2.97
CA ILE A 247 5.53 -7.19 -1.66
C ILE A 247 7.03 -7.41 -1.48
N ALA A 248 7.69 -6.49 -0.79
CA ALA A 248 9.15 -6.51 -0.67
C ALA A 248 9.63 -7.40 0.49
N ASP A 249 9.15 -8.64 0.59
CA ASP A 249 9.55 -9.62 1.60
C ASP A 249 10.66 -10.58 1.12
N GLY A 250 10.94 -10.62 -0.19
CA GLY A 250 11.93 -11.49 -0.80
C GLY A 250 11.44 -12.93 -1.03
N VAL A 251 10.19 -13.23 -0.67
CA VAL A 251 9.53 -14.53 -0.84
C VAL A 251 8.54 -14.48 -2.00
N HIS A 252 7.59 -13.54 -1.99
CA HIS A 252 6.64 -13.33 -3.08
C HIS A 252 7.35 -12.91 -4.37
N VAL A 253 8.32 -12.01 -4.25
CA VAL A 253 9.11 -11.53 -5.39
C VAL A 253 10.59 -11.53 -5.05
N HIS A 254 11.39 -12.20 -5.87
CA HIS A 254 12.85 -12.21 -5.70
C HIS A 254 13.42 -10.81 -5.92
N PRO A 255 14.36 -10.31 -5.09
CA PRO A 255 14.91 -8.95 -5.21
C PRO A 255 15.50 -8.62 -6.59
N THR A 256 15.98 -9.63 -7.33
CA THR A 256 16.45 -9.42 -8.71
C THR A 256 15.33 -9.02 -9.67
N ALA A 257 14.13 -9.58 -9.51
CA ALA A 257 12.97 -9.20 -10.32
C ALA A 257 12.54 -7.75 -10.02
N ILE A 258 12.56 -7.35 -8.75
CA ILE A 258 12.30 -5.95 -8.36
C ILE A 258 13.34 -5.02 -9.01
N ARG A 259 14.65 -5.37 -9.00
CA ARG A 259 15.67 -4.57 -9.69
C ARG A 259 15.44 -4.47 -11.19
N ALA A 260 14.98 -5.54 -11.84
CA ALA A 260 14.65 -5.52 -13.27
C ALA A 260 13.47 -4.58 -13.55
N ALA A 261 12.43 -4.61 -12.74
CA ALA A 261 11.31 -3.70 -12.85
C ALA A 261 11.72 -2.23 -12.61
N VAL A 262 12.58 -1.96 -11.61
CA VAL A 262 13.16 -0.63 -11.39
C VAL A 262 13.94 -0.15 -12.61
N ALA A 263 14.70 -1.02 -13.28
CA ALA A 263 15.42 -0.66 -14.49
C ALA A 263 14.49 -0.32 -15.66
N ALA A 264 13.34 -1.00 -15.76
CA ALA A 264 12.35 -0.75 -16.81
C ALA A 264 11.48 0.49 -16.53
N LYS A 265 11.02 0.67 -15.29
CA LYS A 265 10.03 1.69 -14.90
C LYS A 265 10.64 2.95 -14.28
N GLY A 266 11.91 2.91 -13.91
CA GLY A 266 12.51 3.92 -13.03
C GLY A 266 11.97 3.83 -11.59
N TRP A 267 12.66 4.46 -10.65
CA TRP A 267 12.25 4.47 -9.24
C TRP A 267 10.86 5.09 -9.02
N SER A 268 10.48 6.07 -9.84
CA SER A 268 9.19 6.78 -9.72
C SER A 268 7.98 5.95 -10.15
N GLY A 269 8.19 4.87 -10.90
CA GLY A 269 7.15 3.93 -11.31
C GLY A 269 6.96 2.75 -10.33
N ILE A 270 7.65 2.76 -9.18
CA ILE A 270 7.62 1.67 -8.20
C ILE A 270 6.94 2.13 -6.92
N VAL A 271 6.10 1.27 -6.35
CA VAL A 271 5.44 1.47 -5.06
C VAL A 271 5.75 0.28 -4.15
N LEU A 272 5.92 0.53 -2.86
CA LEU A 272 5.99 -0.50 -1.83
C LEU A 272 4.59 -0.74 -1.27
N ILE A 273 4.22 -2.02 -1.16
CA ILE A 273 3.04 -2.49 -0.43
C ILE A 273 3.41 -3.58 0.56
N THR A 274 2.51 -3.89 1.46
CA THR A 274 2.70 -5.05 2.34
C THR A 274 1.94 -6.27 1.88
N ASP A 275 0.75 -6.12 1.35
CA ASP A 275 -0.20 -7.23 1.21
C ASP A 275 -0.30 -8.03 2.51
N SER A 276 -0.19 -7.33 3.62
CA SER A 276 -0.15 -7.92 4.95
C SER A 276 -1.52 -8.42 5.39
N ASN A 277 -1.47 -9.38 6.29
CA ASN A 277 -2.64 -10.03 6.79
C ASN A 277 -2.42 -10.45 8.29
N ILE A 278 -3.25 -11.32 8.85
CA ILE A 278 -3.05 -11.83 10.21
C ILE A 278 -1.64 -12.42 10.34
N GLY A 279 -0.95 -12.05 11.41
CA GLY A 279 0.41 -12.48 11.69
C GLY A 279 1.47 -11.43 11.34
N ALA A 280 1.21 -10.51 10.40
CA ALA A 280 2.14 -9.42 10.11
C ALA A 280 2.39 -8.58 11.38
N GLY A 281 3.66 -8.31 11.68
CA GLY A 281 4.05 -7.60 12.90
C GLY A 281 4.00 -8.41 14.18
N LEU A 282 3.52 -9.65 14.17
CA LEU A 282 3.54 -10.58 15.28
C LEU A 282 4.85 -11.40 15.34
N PRO A 283 5.22 -11.94 16.51
CA PRO A 283 6.32 -12.89 16.61
C PRO A 283 6.10 -14.14 15.75
N ALA A 284 7.16 -14.93 15.54
CA ALA A 284 7.03 -16.24 14.94
C ALA A 284 6.04 -17.11 15.73
N GLY A 285 5.09 -17.75 15.02
CA GLY A 285 4.02 -18.50 15.68
C GLY A 285 2.95 -18.98 14.70
N VAL A 286 1.88 -19.53 15.22
CA VAL A 286 0.69 -19.96 14.48
C VAL A 286 -0.51 -19.18 14.98
N TYR A 287 -1.27 -18.61 14.08
CA TYR A 287 -2.36 -17.68 14.37
C TYR A 287 -3.66 -18.11 13.70
N ASP A 288 -4.77 -17.99 14.42
CA ASP A 288 -6.11 -18.27 13.90
C ASP A 288 -6.53 -17.21 12.87
N THR A 289 -7.28 -17.62 11.87
CA THR A 289 -7.88 -16.72 10.88
C THR A 289 -9.39 -16.94 10.81
N PRO A 290 -10.18 -15.95 10.38
CA PRO A 290 -11.62 -16.11 10.18
C PRO A 290 -11.96 -16.99 8.96
N TRP A 291 -10.98 -17.43 8.19
CA TRP A 291 -11.18 -18.25 6.98
C TRP A 291 -11.23 -19.75 7.26
N GLY A 292 -11.22 -20.16 8.54
CA GLY A 292 -11.32 -21.57 8.95
C GLY A 292 -10.02 -22.36 8.84
N TYR A 293 -8.87 -21.67 8.70
CA TYR A 293 -7.52 -22.26 8.78
C TYR A 293 -6.60 -21.35 9.58
N ARG A 294 -5.44 -21.88 9.96
CA ARG A 294 -4.41 -21.12 10.67
C ARG A 294 -3.26 -20.75 9.73
N VAL A 295 -2.65 -19.59 10.01
CA VAL A 295 -1.43 -19.16 9.32
C VAL A 295 -0.23 -19.34 10.23
N LYS A 296 0.88 -19.77 9.65
CA LYS A 296 2.19 -19.86 10.28
C LYS A 296 3.04 -18.70 9.83
N VAL A 297 3.58 -17.95 10.79
CA VAL A 297 4.57 -16.89 10.59
C VAL A 297 5.92 -17.42 11.03
N SER A 298 6.93 -17.29 10.18
CA SER A 298 8.30 -17.70 10.46
C SER A 298 9.28 -16.58 10.12
N PRO A 299 10.42 -16.44 10.83
CA PRO A 299 11.39 -15.40 10.53
C PRO A 299 11.92 -15.53 9.09
N GLY A 300 11.89 -14.44 8.33
CA GLY A 300 12.40 -14.40 6.96
C GLY A 300 11.54 -15.15 5.93
N ASP A 301 10.31 -15.50 6.27
CA ASP A 301 9.34 -16.15 5.38
C ASP A 301 8.03 -15.33 5.32
N ALA A 302 7.22 -15.58 4.30
CA ALA A 302 5.86 -15.07 4.21
C ALA A 302 4.93 -15.83 5.16
N ALA A 303 3.72 -15.28 5.38
CA ALA A 303 2.66 -16.02 6.06
C ALA A 303 2.22 -17.22 5.20
N ARG A 304 2.12 -18.39 5.82
CA ARG A 304 1.77 -19.64 5.13
C ARG A 304 0.61 -20.34 5.81
N HIS A 305 -0.23 -20.99 5.03
CA HIS A 305 -1.19 -21.93 5.57
C HIS A 305 -0.48 -23.01 6.39
N GLU A 306 -0.86 -23.19 7.66
CA GLU A 306 -0.12 -24.02 8.64
C GLU A 306 0.20 -25.44 8.12
N THR A 307 -0.75 -26.11 7.50
CA THR A 307 -0.63 -27.52 7.09
C THR A 307 -0.36 -27.72 5.60
N LYS A 308 -0.93 -26.87 4.74
CA LYS A 308 -0.82 -27.00 3.27
C LYS A 308 0.37 -26.21 2.69
N ASN A 309 0.99 -25.35 3.48
CA ASN A 309 2.20 -24.61 3.18
C ASN A 309 2.15 -23.67 1.96
N PHE A 310 0.98 -23.33 1.44
CA PHE A 310 0.86 -22.28 0.43
C PHE A 310 0.92 -20.88 1.07
N LEU A 311 1.27 -19.87 0.28
CA LEU A 311 1.29 -18.48 0.70
C LEU A 311 -0.14 -18.02 1.08
N ALA A 312 -0.25 -17.30 2.18
CA ALA A 312 -1.52 -16.80 2.72
C ALA A 312 -1.42 -15.31 3.02
N GLY A 313 -1.13 -14.50 1.99
CA GLY A 313 -0.72 -13.11 2.11
C GLY A 313 0.67 -12.98 2.70
N SER A 314 1.11 -11.77 3.05
CA SER A 314 2.43 -11.57 3.62
C SER A 314 2.38 -11.35 5.15
N SER A 315 3.52 -11.60 5.80
CA SER A 315 3.79 -11.18 7.17
C SER A 315 4.60 -9.87 7.23
N LEU A 316 4.74 -9.20 6.08
CA LEU A 316 5.54 -8.01 5.93
C LEU A 316 4.88 -6.81 6.62
N THR A 317 5.70 -5.95 7.23
CA THR A 317 5.30 -4.62 7.68
C THR A 317 6.00 -3.55 6.83
N MET A 318 5.42 -2.34 6.74
CA MET A 318 5.94 -1.30 5.85
C MET A 318 7.38 -0.88 6.20
N ASP A 319 7.73 -0.78 7.47
CA ASP A 319 9.09 -0.50 7.93
C ASP A 319 10.10 -1.57 7.46
N ARG A 320 9.71 -2.84 7.54
CA ARG A 320 10.54 -3.96 7.04
C ARG A 320 10.65 -3.97 5.53
N GLY A 321 9.56 -3.72 4.82
CA GLY A 321 9.57 -3.55 3.36
C GLY A 321 10.52 -2.43 2.93
N MET A 322 10.49 -1.27 3.61
CA MET A 322 11.41 -0.17 3.37
C MET A 322 12.87 -0.57 3.64
N ALA A 323 13.14 -1.24 4.77
CA ALA A 323 14.48 -1.72 5.10
C ALA A 323 15.02 -2.69 4.03
N ASN A 324 14.18 -3.59 3.56
CA ASN A 324 14.52 -4.54 2.50
C ASN A 324 14.86 -3.82 1.18
N LEU A 325 14.01 -2.90 0.73
CA LEU A 325 14.27 -2.13 -0.49
C LEU A 325 15.55 -1.29 -0.40
N LEU A 326 15.80 -0.65 0.75
CA LEU A 326 17.03 0.11 1.00
C LEU A 326 18.28 -0.80 0.94
N GLY A 327 18.17 -2.04 1.39
CA GLY A 327 19.26 -3.03 1.32
C GLY A 327 19.47 -3.63 -0.08
N TRP A 328 18.40 -3.80 -0.87
CA TRP A 328 18.47 -4.51 -2.16
C TRP A 328 18.71 -3.60 -3.36
N LEU A 329 18.26 -2.34 -3.30
CA LEU A 329 18.33 -1.43 -4.42
C LEU A 329 19.59 -0.56 -4.33
N LYS A 330 20.35 -0.50 -5.43
CA LYS A 330 21.52 0.39 -5.55
C LYS A 330 21.07 1.77 -6.07
N LEU A 331 20.17 2.41 -5.32
CA LEU A 331 19.64 3.74 -5.62
C LEU A 331 19.97 4.71 -4.48
N PRO A 332 19.99 6.03 -4.74
CA PRO A 332 20.00 7.02 -3.67
C PRO A 332 18.86 6.74 -2.67
N PRO A 333 19.13 6.71 -1.35
CA PRO A 333 18.10 6.36 -0.36
C PRO A 333 16.82 7.19 -0.45
N ALA A 334 16.91 8.48 -0.81
CA ALA A 334 15.75 9.34 -1.00
C ALA A 334 14.80 8.85 -2.12
N GLN A 335 15.34 8.21 -3.17
CA GLN A 335 14.54 7.60 -4.23
C GLN A 335 13.84 6.32 -3.74
N VAL A 336 14.52 5.54 -2.89
CA VAL A 336 13.89 4.35 -2.28
C VAL A 336 12.78 4.76 -1.33
N TRP A 337 12.99 5.77 -0.48
CA TRP A 337 11.94 6.31 0.40
C TRP A 337 10.71 6.80 -0.37
N ALA A 338 10.89 7.32 -1.59
CA ALA A 338 9.76 7.72 -2.43
C ALA A 338 8.81 6.57 -2.76
N MET A 339 9.30 5.33 -2.84
CA MET A 339 8.49 4.15 -3.16
C MET A 339 7.44 3.83 -2.09
N GLY A 340 7.69 4.19 -0.83
CA GLY A 340 6.72 4.02 0.27
C GLY A 340 6.00 5.33 0.68
N THR A 341 6.27 6.46 0.02
CA THR A 341 5.75 7.78 0.43
C THR A 341 5.20 8.58 -0.76
N LEU A 342 6.07 9.20 -1.55
CA LEU A 342 5.71 10.11 -2.65
C LEU A 342 5.03 9.39 -3.81
N ASN A 343 5.50 8.20 -4.19
CA ASN A 343 4.97 7.48 -5.35
C ASN A 343 3.53 7.01 -5.12
N PRO A 344 3.19 6.34 -3.99
CA PRO A 344 1.80 5.99 -3.70
C PRO A 344 0.92 7.24 -3.50
N ALA A 345 1.45 8.34 -2.96
CA ALA A 345 0.71 9.60 -2.88
C ALA A 345 0.34 10.13 -4.27
N LYS A 346 1.30 10.14 -5.21
CA LYS A 346 1.05 10.54 -6.61
C LYS A 346 0.06 9.62 -7.32
N LEU A 347 0.20 8.32 -7.13
CA LEU A 347 -0.69 7.30 -7.73
C LEU A 347 -2.15 7.55 -7.34
N LEU A 348 -2.39 7.98 -6.11
CA LEU A 348 -3.73 8.24 -5.57
C LEU A 348 -4.18 9.72 -5.67
N GLY A 349 -3.36 10.62 -6.24
CA GLY A 349 -3.67 12.05 -6.32
C GLY A 349 -3.70 12.75 -4.96
N LEU A 350 -2.93 12.28 -3.98
CA LEU A 350 -2.85 12.83 -2.63
C LEU A 350 -1.77 13.92 -2.55
N ASP A 351 -2.04 15.09 -3.12
CA ASP A 351 -1.05 16.15 -3.36
C ASP A 351 -0.34 16.68 -2.10
N ARG A 352 -0.95 16.55 -0.93
CA ARG A 352 -0.38 17.00 0.34
C ARG A 352 0.34 15.91 1.15
N LYS A 353 0.45 14.67 0.62
CA LYS A 353 1.06 13.54 1.32
C LYS A 353 2.37 13.10 0.68
N GLY A 354 3.12 12.30 1.43
CA GLY A 354 4.36 11.71 0.95
C GLY A 354 5.52 12.68 0.75
N ARG A 355 5.49 13.88 1.37
CA ARG A 355 6.49 14.94 1.19
C ARG A 355 6.75 15.73 2.47
N LEU A 356 7.94 16.34 2.57
CA LEU A 356 8.34 17.21 3.68
C LEU A 356 8.54 18.65 3.17
N GLU A 357 7.45 19.34 2.84
CA GLU A 357 7.50 20.72 2.35
C GLU A 357 6.38 21.56 2.97
N PRO A 358 6.51 22.89 3.04
CA PRO A 358 5.44 23.77 3.51
C PRO A 358 4.13 23.54 2.76
N GLY A 359 3.03 23.43 3.51
CA GLY A 359 1.68 23.13 2.99
C GLY A 359 1.33 21.64 2.98
N ALA A 360 2.30 20.74 3.08
CA ALA A 360 2.03 19.31 3.22
C ALA A 360 1.37 18.97 4.57
N ASP A 361 0.61 17.88 4.60
CA ASP A 361 0.08 17.35 5.85
C ASP A 361 1.24 16.87 6.73
N ALA A 362 1.17 17.12 8.04
CA ALA A 362 2.21 16.71 8.98
C ALA A 362 2.07 15.25 9.38
N ASP A 363 2.10 14.38 8.38
CA ASP A 363 2.17 12.93 8.52
C ASP A 363 3.66 12.55 8.50
N LEU A 364 4.22 12.24 9.67
CA LEU A 364 5.65 12.19 9.88
C LEU A 364 6.05 10.93 10.65
N VAL A 365 7.25 10.41 10.36
CA VAL A 365 7.84 9.33 11.14
C VAL A 365 9.28 9.65 11.50
N LEU A 366 9.60 9.58 12.78
CA LEU A 366 10.95 9.60 13.31
C LEU A 366 11.42 8.15 13.48
N TRP A 367 12.56 7.80 12.88
CA TRP A 367 13.07 6.44 12.83
C TRP A 367 14.26 6.24 13.74
N ASP A 368 14.31 5.11 14.44
CA ASP A 368 15.52 4.63 15.07
C ASP A 368 16.53 4.11 14.02
N GLU A 369 17.75 3.82 14.44
CA GLU A 369 18.82 3.38 13.54
C GLU A 369 18.53 2.06 12.84
N ASP A 370 17.74 1.19 13.46
CA ASP A 370 17.30 -0.10 12.94
C ASP A 370 16.08 0.01 11.99
N LEU A 371 15.68 1.25 11.65
CA LEU A 371 14.50 1.56 10.85
C LEU A 371 13.17 1.10 11.49
N THR A 372 13.11 0.96 12.81
CA THR A 372 11.84 0.88 13.52
C THR A 372 11.32 2.29 13.83
N ALA A 373 10.01 2.50 13.81
CA ALA A 373 9.44 3.80 14.15
C ALA A 373 9.66 4.12 15.62
N ALA A 374 10.38 5.22 15.90
CA ALA A 374 10.49 5.75 17.25
C ALA A 374 9.25 6.58 17.62
N ARG A 375 8.72 7.32 16.66
CA ARG A 375 7.49 8.09 16.83
C ARG A 375 6.81 8.35 15.49
N THR A 376 5.48 8.27 15.48
CA THR A 376 4.66 8.53 14.29
C THR A 376 3.61 9.59 14.59
N TRP A 377 3.44 10.53 13.68
CA TRP A 377 2.42 11.57 13.74
C TRP A 377 1.52 11.51 12.52
N VAL A 378 0.23 11.66 12.75
CA VAL A 378 -0.79 11.89 11.71
C VAL A 378 -1.34 13.29 11.90
N ARG A 379 -1.20 14.14 10.90
CA ARG A 379 -1.55 15.56 10.96
C ARG A 379 -1.00 16.26 12.22
N GLY A 380 0.26 15.97 12.56
CA GLY A 380 0.93 16.54 13.72
C GLY A 380 0.50 15.99 15.08
N ILE A 381 -0.45 15.07 15.12
CA ILE A 381 -0.88 14.38 16.34
C ILE A 381 -0.09 13.08 16.48
N SER A 382 0.55 12.86 17.63
CA SER A 382 1.29 11.62 17.90
C SER A 382 0.30 10.45 18.02
N VAL A 383 0.42 9.47 17.11
CA VAL A 383 -0.40 8.25 17.09
C VAL A 383 0.37 7.03 17.59
N TYR A 384 1.69 7.13 17.60
CA TYR A 384 2.58 6.11 18.17
C TYR A 384 3.86 6.75 18.73
N GLU A 385 4.29 6.24 19.87
CA GLU A 385 5.59 6.56 20.46
C GLU A 385 6.14 5.29 21.12
N LYS A 386 7.35 4.88 20.71
CA LYS A 386 8.04 3.72 21.26
C LYS A 386 8.37 3.99 22.73
N GLN A 387 7.93 3.11 23.60
CA GLN A 387 8.31 3.18 25.01
C GLN A 387 9.80 2.90 25.17
N ALA A 388 10.45 3.69 26.04
CA ALA A 388 11.90 3.59 26.30
C ALA A 388 12.26 2.28 27.02
#